data_367ab1748277b90be9cd4b819102e651
#
_entry.id   367ab1748277b90be9cd4b819102e651
#
_cell.length_a   1.000
_cell.length_b   1.000
_cell.length_c   1.000
_cell.angle_alpha   90.00
_cell.angle_beta   90.00
_cell.angle_gamma   90.00
#
_symmetry.space_group_name_H-M   'P 1'
#
loop_
_entity.id
_entity.type
_entity.pdbx_description
1 polymer ?
#
loop_
_entity_poly.entity_id
_entity_poly.type
_entity_poly.pdbx_seq_one_letter_code
_entity_poly.pdbx_strand_id
1 'polypeptide(L)'
;MPKEAKQPIEMASIDKLRDCVGAEMTYKQICQTADLPIQYGNSKTAQMKELQKYCELEKVDGTHRYLVKQIYDAAAIELADYLDAPEQQLLFDAALYQEFLKNDGKPLYLSNTEMILLFKEVNENFLYTFNKKALYAINHNFVYMADMSKVVYRILHQWTHRRIENISKRRIVLCRPGFRLYQTIETDGSKYTINKNVEPGSDIEKRCQVIWDTAMKEISGVEYLGSTSRSTWLPEDKWLRFEKKVAELTKAEFADDGGYDNLRGISILECPSTQWLQSSLDYISRVVGSTLLINTKAKQKILATSQLDAVCTNTQRQEFIDYNMTPNPPRWFNKQ
;
A
#
# COMPACT_ATOMS: atom_id res chain seq x y z
N MET A 1 24.13 -9.37 22.73
CA MET A 1 24.59 -8.99 21.40
C MET A 1 23.37 -8.88 20.49
N PRO A 2 23.14 -7.78 19.78
CA PRO A 2 22.08 -7.70 18.79
C PRO A 2 22.38 -8.74 17.68
N LYS A 3 21.38 -9.54 17.31
CA LYS A 3 21.47 -10.41 16.14
C LYS A 3 21.64 -9.50 14.92
N GLU A 4 22.79 -9.56 14.25
CA GLU A 4 22.99 -8.93 12.97
C GLU A 4 21.83 -9.32 12.04
N ALA A 5 21.14 -8.31 11.51
CA ALA A 5 20.09 -8.51 10.54
C ALA A 5 20.72 -9.24 9.34
N LYS A 6 20.20 -10.41 9.00
CA LYS A 6 20.64 -11.18 7.83
C LYS A 6 20.50 -10.28 6.61
N GLN A 7 21.60 -9.97 5.94
CA GLN A 7 21.56 -9.30 4.66
C GLN A 7 20.85 -10.21 3.64
N PRO A 8 19.80 -9.73 2.95
CA PRO A 8 19.15 -10.50 1.91
C PRO A 8 20.15 -10.78 0.78
N ILE A 9 19.99 -11.94 0.12
CA ILE A 9 20.80 -12.28 -1.05
C ILE A 9 20.36 -11.35 -2.19
N GLU A 10 21.32 -10.69 -2.84
CA GLU A 10 21.04 -9.80 -3.97
C GLU A 10 20.93 -10.60 -5.28
N MET A 11 19.99 -10.21 -6.17
CA MET A 11 19.82 -10.86 -7.47
C MET A 11 21.09 -10.87 -8.30
N ALA A 12 21.87 -9.78 -8.29
CA ALA A 12 23.15 -9.70 -8.99
C ALA A 12 24.14 -10.79 -8.58
N SER A 13 24.07 -11.28 -7.33
CA SER A 13 24.86 -12.40 -6.85
C SER A 13 24.35 -13.73 -7.41
N ILE A 14 23.05 -13.89 -7.54
CA ILE A 14 22.41 -15.10 -8.08
C ILE A 14 22.59 -15.21 -9.59
N ASP A 15 22.54 -14.09 -10.31
CA ASP A 15 22.75 -14.09 -11.77
C ASP A 15 24.10 -14.68 -12.19
N LYS A 16 25.12 -14.64 -11.33
CA LYS A 16 26.41 -15.29 -11.54
C LYS A 16 26.32 -16.82 -11.59
N LEU A 17 25.25 -17.41 -11.07
CA LEU A 17 24.99 -18.85 -11.14
C LEU A 17 24.33 -19.30 -12.45
N ARG A 18 23.89 -18.35 -13.32
CA ARG A 18 23.22 -18.71 -14.59
C ARG A 18 24.10 -19.56 -15.51
N ASP A 19 25.38 -19.24 -15.55
CA ASP A 19 26.34 -20.00 -16.35
C ASP A 19 26.66 -21.39 -15.76
N CYS A 20 26.18 -21.67 -14.55
CA CYS A 20 26.37 -22.92 -13.85
C CYS A 20 25.13 -23.84 -13.92
N VAL A 21 24.09 -23.46 -14.66
CA VAL A 21 22.91 -24.33 -14.85
C VAL A 21 23.32 -25.63 -15.54
N GLY A 22 22.93 -26.77 -14.97
CA GLY A 22 23.34 -28.10 -15.38
C GLY A 22 24.62 -28.60 -14.71
N ALA A 23 25.31 -27.79 -13.92
CA ALA A 23 26.54 -28.21 -13.22
C ALA A 23 26.26 -28.74 -11.81
N GLU A 24 27.03 -29.70 -11.38
CA GLU A 24 27.06 -30.17 -10.00
C GLU A 24 28.08 -29.38 -9.17
N MET A 25 27.62 -28.68 -8.16
CA MET A 25 28.41 -27.79 -7.33
C MET A 25 28.31 -28.17 -5.86
N THR A 26 29.42 -28.06 -5.13
CA THR A 26 29.38 -28.08 -3.67
C THR A 26 28.77 -26.76 -3.13
N TYR A 27 28.23 -26.80 -1.93
CA TYR A 27 27.74 -25.57 -1.27
C TYR A 27 28.81 -24.45 -1.25
N LYS A 28 30.08 -24.80 -1.03
CA LYS A 28 31.18 -23.83 -1.04
C LYS A 28 31.36 -23.19 -2.41
N GLN A 29 31.28 -23.97 -3.49
CA GLN A 29 31.37 -23.44 -4.86
C GLN A 29 30.18 -22.52 -5.19
N ILE A 30 28.96 -22.93 -4.81
CA ILE A 30 27.77 -22.06 -4.98
C ILE A 30 27.97 -20.71 -4.29
N CYS A 31 28.41 -20.71 -3.01
CA CYS A 31 28.68 -19.47 -2.30
C CYS A 31 29.77 -18.64 -2.95
N GLN A 32 30.85 -19.27 -3.43
CA GLN A 32 31.95 -18.54 -4.08
C GLN A 32 31.52 -17.93 -5.41
N THR A 33 30.77 -18.65 -6.23
CA THR A 33 30.26 -18.12 -7.50
C THR A 33 29.26 -16.99 -7.30
N ALA A 34 28.41 -17.09 -6.27
CA ALA A 34 27.41 -16.07 -5.95
C ALA A 34 27.94 -14.96 -5.03
N ASP A 35 29.23 -14.89 -4.75
CA ASP A 35 29.86 -13.94 -3.80
C ASP A 35 29.14 -13.91 -2.43
N LEU A 36 28.73 -15.07 -1.94
CA LEU A 36 28.05 -15.20 -0.66
C LEU A 36 29.02 -15.69 0.42
N PRO A 37 28.86 -15.26 1.68
CA PRO A 37 29.66 -15.77 2.78
C PRO A 37 29.37 -17.26 3.01
N ILE A 38 30.41 -18.06 3.23
CA ILE A 38 30.27 -19.47 3.55
C ILE A 38 29.82 -19.60 5.00
N GLN A 39 28.65 -20.20 5.21
CA GLN A 39 28.04 -20.41 6.52
C GLN A 39 28.19 -21.87 6.98
N TYR A 40 28.03 -22.11 8.29
CA TYR A 40 28.13 -23.44 8.90
C TYR A 40 26.91 -23.74 9.78
N GLY A 41 26.63 -25.03 10.02
CA GLY A 41 25.55 -25.46 10.92
C GLY A 41 24.17 -24.90 10.51
N ASN A 42 23.42 -24.37 11.47
CA ASN A 42 22.07 -23.86 11.25
C ASN A 42 22.04 -22.65 10.30
N SER A 43 23.09 -21.81 10.29
CA SER A 43 23.20 -20.68 9.38
C SER A 43 23.35 -21.13 7.92
N LYS A 44 24.07 -22.21 7.66
CA LYS A 44 24.14 -22.85 6.33
C LYS A 44 22.77 -23.34 5.88
N THR A 45 22.03 -24.02 6.75
CA THR A 45 20.69 -24.52 6.44
C THR A 45 19.73 -23.34 6.11
N ALA A 46 19.81 -22.24 6.87
CA ALA A 46 19.02 -21.04 6.61
C ALA A 46 19.40 -20.36 5.29
N GLN A 47 20.71 -20.29 4.98
CA GLN A 47 21.18 -19.70 3.73
C GLN A 47 20.80 -20.59 2.51
N MET A 48 20.84 -21.92 2.65
CA MET A 48 20.39 -22.82 1.60
C MET A 48 18.88 -22.67 1.32
N LYS A 49 18.07 -22.54 2.36
CA LYS A 49 16.63 -22.25 2.20
C LYS A 49 16.41 -20.90 1.51
N GLU A 50 17.22 -19.91 1.82
CA GLU A 50 17.16 -18.61 1.16
C GLU A 50 17.57 -18.72 -0.32
N LEU A 51 18.67 -19.44 -0.64
CA LEU A 51 19.11 -19.71 -2.01
C LEU A 51 18.05 -20.44 -2.83
N GLN A 52 17.34 -21.40 -2.24
CA GLN A 52 16.27 -22.14 -2.91
C GLN A 52 15.06 -21.28 -3.32
N LYS A 53 14.95 -20.06 -2.82
CA LYS A 53 13.97 -19.10 -3.34
C LYS A 53 14.36 -18.53 -4.70
N TYR A 54 15.66 -18.52 -5.01
CA TYR A 54 16.23 -17.89 -6.20
C TYR A 54 16.61 -18.90 -7.28
N CYS A 55 16.79 -20.17 -6.90
CA CYS A 55 17.20 -21.22 -7.82
C CYS A 55 16.73 -22.60 -7.36
N GLU A 56 16.51 -23.50 -8.31
CA GLU A 56 16.27 -24.90 -8.05
C GLU A 56 17.59 -25.63 -7.88
N LEU A 57 17.86 -26.06 -6.64
CA LEU A 57 19.04 -26.83 -6.27
C LEU A 57 18.61 -28.22 -5.84
N GLU A 58 18.91 -29.23 -6.65
CA GLU A 58 18.65 -30.62 -6.32
C GLU A 58 19.87 -31.26 -5.69
N LYS A 59 19.72 -31.89 -4.53
CA LYS A 59 20.80 -32.59 -3.88
C LYS A 59 21.11 -33.90 -4.66
N VAL A 60 22.36 -34.07 -5.06
CA VAL A 60 22.81 -35.30 -5.73
C VAL A 60 22.99 -36.39 -4.70
N ASP A 61 22.29 -37.53 -4.89
CA ASP A 61 22.29 -38.62 -3.96
C ASP A 61 23.70 -39.18 -3.72
N GLY A 62 23.98 -39.55 -2.45
CA GLY A 62 25.26 -40.05 -2.03
C GLY A 62 26.42 -39.05 -2.02
N THR A 63 26.16 -37.78 -2.32
CA THR A 63 27.20 -36.76 -2.38
C THR A 63 26.86 -35.53 -1.52
N HIS A 64 27.84 -34.61 -1.38
CA HIS A 64 27.63 -33.26 -0.80
C HIS A 64 27.48 -32.19 -1.90
N ARG A 65 27.05 -32.58 -3.09
CA ARG A 65 26.85 -31.69 -4.24
C ARG A 65 25.38 -31.41 -4.47
N TYR A 66 25.14 -30.31 -5.19
CA TYR A 66 23.85 -29.89 -5.65
C TYR A 66 23.92 -29.66 -7.16
N LEU A 67 22.98 -30.21 -7.89
CA LEU A 67 22.75 -29.87 -9.28
C LEU A 67 22.00 -28.55 -9.35
N VAL A 68 22.56 -27.56 -10.04
CA VAL A 68 21.88 -26.28 -10.32
C VAL A 68 20.94 -26.53 -11.50
N LYS A 69 19.65 -26.76 -11.24
CA LYS A 69 18.66 -27.04 -12.28
C LYS A 69 18.20 -25.82 -13.02
N GLN A 70 17.89 -24.80 -12.27
CA GLN A 70 17.31 -23.58 -12.81
C GLN A 70 17.61 -22.39 -11.91
N ILE A 71 17.89 -21.24 -12.52
CA ILE A 71 17.89 -19.94 -11.84
C ILE A 71 16.54 -19.30 -12.16
N TYR A 72 15.80 -18.95 -11.13
CA TYR A 72 14.52 -18.31 -11.30
C TYR A 72 14.71 -16.87 -11.79
N ASP A 73 13.77 -16.38 -12.58
CA ASP A 73 13.64 -14.96 -12.82
C ASP A 73 13.08 -14.25 -11.56
N ALA A 74 13.10 -12.92 -11.55
CA ALA A 74 12.63 -12.16 -10.40
C ALA A 74 11.17 -12.51 -10.02
N ALA A 75 10.36 -12.88 -10.99
CA ALA A 75 8.97 -13.28 -10.76
C ALA A 75 8.83 -14.60 -9.97
N ALA A 76 9.65 -15.60 -10.29
CA ALA A 76 9.62 -16.88 -9.58
C ALA A 76 10.14 -16.77 -8.14
N ILE A 77 11.05 -15.84 -7.89
CA ILE A 77 11.59 -15.57 -6.55
C ILE A 77 10.51 -15.01 -5.63
N GLU A 78 9.72 -14.10 -6.13
CA GLU A 78 8.61 -13.55 -5.38
C GLU A 78 7.50 -14.57 -5.12
N LEU A 79 7.29 -15.48 -6.06
CA LEU A 79 6.39 -16.62 -5.88
C LEU A 79 6.72 -17.46 -4.63
N ALA A 80 7.99 -17.68 -4.34
CA ALA A 80 8.41 -18.43 -3.15
C ALA A 80 8.05 -17.70 -1.83
N ASP A 81 8.11 -16.36 -1.83
CA ASP A 81 7.67 -15.55 -0.69
C ASP A 81 6.12 -15.46 -0.57
N TYR A 82 5.41 -15.76 -1.65
CA TYR A 82 3.94 -15.81 -1.68
C TYR A 82 3.35 -17.12 -1.20
N LEU A 83 4.09 -18.22 -1.25
CA LEU A 83 3.57 -19.55 -0.87
C LEU A 83 2.99 -19.58 0.56
N ASP A 84 3.50 -18.72 1.45
CA ASP A 84 3.01 -18.56 2.82
C ASP A 84 2.14 -17.31 3.01
N ALA A 85 1.91 -16.51 1.97
CA ALA A 85 1.11 -15.31 2.10
C ALA A 85 -0.39 -15.64 2.18
N PRO A 86 -1.15 -15.02 3.09
CA PRO A 86 -2.59 -15.18 3.12
C PRO A 86 -3.22 -14.79 1.77
N GLU A 87 -4.17 -15.57 1.26
CA GLU A 87 -4.87 -15.31 -0.02
C GLU A 87 -5.35 -13.85 -0.16
N GLN A 88 -5.79 -13.24 0.94
CA GLN A 88 -6.18 -11.82 0.95
C GLN A 88 -5.03 -10.87 0.67
N GLN A 89 -3.80 -11.22 1.06
CA GLN A 89 -2.63 -10.42 0.73
C GLN A 89 -2.33 -10.54 -0.77
N LEU A 90 -2.45 -11.75 -1.34
CA LEU A 90 -2.25 -11.96 -2.78
C LEU A 90 -3.24 -11.16 -3.62
N LEU A 91 -4.50 -11.09 -3.22
CA LEU A 91 -5.50 -10.27 -3.92
C LEU A 91 -5.17 -8.77 -3.86
N PHE A 92 -4.67 -8.32 -2.72
CA PHE A 92 -4.23 -6.95 -2.55
C PHE A 92 -3.03 -6.64 -3.45
N ASP A 93 -2.04 -7.52 -3.45
CA ASP A 93 -0.86 -7.41 -4.30
C ASP A 93 -1.27 -7.40 -5.78
N ALA A 94 -2.18 -8.28 -6.20
CA ALA A 94 -2.70 -8.30 -7.57
C ALA A 94 -3.37 -6.99 -7.99
N ALA A 95 -4.17 -6.38 -7.12
CA ALA A 95 -4.82 -5.11 -7.41
C ALA A 95 -3.77 -4.00 -7.65
N LEU A 96 -2.71 -3.98 -6.83
CA LEU A 96 -1.61 -3.02 -6.97
C LEU A 96 -0.80 -3.26 -8.25
N TYR A 97 -0.48 -4.51 -8.55
CA TYR A 97 0.28 -4.85 -9.77
C TYR A 97 -0.48 -4.50 -11.05
N GLN A 98 -1.79 -4.77 -11.07
CA GLN A 98 -2.65 -4.34 -12.18
C GLN A 98 -2.61 -2.82 -12.40
N GLU A 99 -2.57 -2.04 -11.31
CA GLU A 99 -2.52 -0.60 -11.42
C GLU A 99 -1.16 -0.10 -11.92
N PHE A 100 -0.05 -0.71 -11.48
CA PHE A 100 1.26 -0.41 -12.05
C PHE A 100 1.33 -0.74 -13.53
N LEU A 101 0.82 -1.88 -13.97
CA LEU A 101 0.79 -2.24 -15.39
C LEU A 101 -0.04 -1.24 -16.22
N LYS A 102 -1.20 -0.81 -15.73
CA LYS A 102 -2.02 0.21 -16.39
C LYS A 102 -1.31 1.56 -16.48
N ASN A 103 -0.43 1.86 -15.55
CA ASN A 103 0.32 3.11 -15.48
C ASN A 103 1.74 3.00 -16.07
N ASP A 104 2.00 1.98 -16.91
CA ASP A 104 3.30 1.72 -17.55
C ASP A 104 4.46 1.63 -16.53
N GLY A 105 4.20 1.13 -15.33
CA GLY A 105 5.18 1.02 -14.26
C GLY A 105 5.58 2.36 -13.61
N LYS A 106 4.94 3.47 -13.98
CA LYS A 106 5.21 4.77 -13.37
C LYS A 106 4.75 4.82 -11.92
N PRO A 107 5.34 5.69 -11.09
CA PRO A 107 4.92 5.87 -9.71
C PRO A 107 3.42 6.17 -9.57
N LEU A 108 2.79 5.56 -8.59
CA LEU A 108 1.40 5.82 -8.23
C LEU A 108 1.36 6.84 -7.09
N TYR A 109 0.63 7.91 -7.27
CA TYR A 109 0.43 8.99 -6.29
C TYR A 109 -0.96 8.84 -5.71
N LEU A 110 -1.07 8.33 -4.48
CA LEU A 110 -2.35 7.92 -3.91
C LEU A 110 -2.61 8.59 -2.55
N SER A 111 -3.77 9.21 -2.42
CA SER A 111 -4.34 9.53 -1.11
C SER A 111 -4.81 8.26 -0.40
N ASN A 112 -5.02 8.33 0.91
CA ASN A 112 -5.54 7.20 1.68
C ASN A 112 -6.87 6.66 1.12
N THR A 113 -7.76 7.54 0.65
CA THR A 113 -9.05 7.15 0.07
C THR A 113 -8.86 6.45 -1.27
N GLU A 114 -7.97 6.96 -2.13
CA GLU A 114 -7.64 6.33 -3.41
C GLU A 114 -7.02 4.94 -3.20
N MET A 115 -6.18 4.78 -2.16
CA MET A 115 -5.64 3.47 -1.80
C MET A 115 -6.73 2.48 -1.37
N ILE A 116 -7.67 2.90 -0.51
CA ILE A 116 -8.78 2.05 -0.07
C ILE A 116 -9.62 1.58 -1.26
N LEU A 117 -9.84 2.46 -2.25
CA LEU A 117 -10.55 2.12 -3.50
C LEU A 117 -9.73 1.20 -4.40
N LEU A 118 -8.45 1.53 -4.61
CA LEU A 118 -7.54 0.73 -5.42
C LEU A 118 -7.50 -0.72 -4.96
N PHE A 119 -7.41 -0.92 -3.65
CA PHE A 119 -7.37 -2.26 -3.07
C PHE A 119 -8.73 -2.93 -2.97
N LYS A 120 -9.77 -2.35 -3.58
CA LYS A 120 -11.13 -2.90 -3.62
C LYS A 120 -11.67 -3.27 -2.24
N GLU A 121 -11.23 -2.58 -1.19
CA GLU A 121 -11.80 -2.74 0.14
C GLU A 121 -13.22 -2.19 0.21
N VAL A 122 -13.48 -1.20 -0.63
CA VAL A 122 -14.79 -0.59 -0.85
C VAL A 122 -15.07 -0.45 -2.35
N ASN A 123 -16.31 -0.18 -2.70
CA ASN A 123 -16.73 0.15 -4.06
C ASN A 123 -16.87 1.67 -4.25
N GLU A 124 -17.25 2.11 -5.44
CA GLU A 124 -17.40 3.53 -5.80
C GLU A 124 -18.45 4.28 -4.95
N ASN A 125 -19.46 3.58 -4.44
CA ASN A 125 -20.48 4.18 -3.58
C ASN A 125 -19.89 4.73 -2.28
N PHE A 126 -18.76 4.19 -1.83
CA PHE A 126 -18.09 4.65 -0.62
C PHE A 126 -17.69 6.12 -0.70
N LEU A 127 -17.18 6.57 -1.85
CA LEU A 127 -16.85 7.99 -2.07
C LEU A 127 -18.10 8.88 -1.94
N TYR A 128 -19.20 8.43 -2.52
CA TYR A 128 -20.46 9.15 -2.41
C TYR A 128 -20.94 9.21 -0.97
N THR A 129 -20.98 8.06 -0.28
CA THR A 129 -21.34 7.97 1.13
C THR A 129 -20.46 8.86 2.00
N PHE A 130 -19.15 8.86 1.75
CA PHE A 130 -18.19 9.62 2.52
C PHE A 130 -18.30 11.12 2.28
N ASN A 131 -18.55 11.55 1.05
CA ASN A 131 -18.67 12.96 0.67
C ASN A 131 -20.04 13.55 0.98
N LYS A 132 -21.11 12.75 0.93
CA LYS A 132 -22.51 13.17 1.14
C LYS A 132 -23.16 12.47 2.33
N LYS A 133 -22.47 12.42 3.47
CA LYS A 133 -22.86 11.71 4.69
C LYS A 133 -24.29 12.03 5.14
N ALA A 134 -24.70 13.32 5.08
CA ALA A 134 -26.02 13.75 5.49
C ALA A 134 -27.13 13.13 4.61
N LEU A 135 -26.92 13.10 3.30
CA LEU A 135 -27.87 12.51 2.37
C LEU A 135 -27.99 11.00 2.55
N TYR A 136 -26.85 10.33 2.74
CA TYR A 136 -26.83 8.89 3.05
C TYR A 136 -27.58 8.61 4.36
N ALA A 137 -27.31 9.41 5.40
CA ALA A 137 -27.96 9.26 6.70
C ALA A 137 -29.48 9.38 6.61
N ILE A 138 -30.01 10.34 5.84
CA ILE A 138 -31.43 10.51 5.63
C ILE A 138 -32.05 9.28 4.93
N ASN A 139 -31.39 8.82 3.86
CA ASN A 139 -31.90 7.72 3.04
C ASN A 139 -31.90 6.36 3.74
N HIS A 140 -31.03 6.19 4.74
CA HIS A 140 -30.83 4.93 5.46
C HIS A 140 -31.13 5.00 6.96
N ASN A 141 -31.78 6.06 7.42
CA ASN A 141 -32.13 6.28 8.83
C ASN A 141 -30.93 6.18 9.80
N PHE A 142 -29.76 6.69 9.39
CA PHE A 142 -28.58 6.77 10.23
C PHE A 142 -28.52 8.09 10.99
N VAL A 143 -28.64 8.05 12.32
CA VAL A 143 -28.55 9.23 13.18
C VAL A 143 -27.09 9.71 13.31
N TYR A 144 -26.13 8.79 13.42
CA TYR A 144 -24.72 9.08 13.70
C TYR A 144 -23.78 8.69 12.55
N MET A 145 -24.19 8.97 11.30
CA MET A 145 -23.41 8.61 10.12
C MET A 145 -21.98 9.18 10.12
N ALA A 146 -21.81 10.38 10.64
CA ALA A 146 -20.49 11.01 10.74
C ALA A 146 -19.52 10.17 11.61
N ASP A 147 -19.98 9.71 12.77
CA ASP A 147 -19.17 8.94 13.71
C ASP A 147 -18.95 7.51 13.18
N MET A 148 -19.97 6.87 12.62
CA MET A 148 -19.81 5.59 11.96
C MET A 148 -18.77 5.66 10.84
N SER A 149 -18.85 6.66 9.97
CA SER A 149 -17.91 6.80 8.85
C SER A 149 -16.47 7.01 9.33
N LYS A 150 -16.24 7.69 10.44
CA LYS A 150 -14.90 7.85 11.04
C LYS A 150 -14.33 6.51 11.52
N VAL A 151 -15.14 5.71 12.22
CA VAL A 151 -14.71 4.40 12.71
C VAL A 151 -14.40 3.46 11.56
N VAL A 152 -15.29 3.40 10.56
CA VAL A 152 -15.11 2.55 9.38
C VAL A 152 -13.87 2.96 8.60
N TYR A 153 -13.72 4.26 8.32
CA TYR A 153 -12.53 4.77 7.62
C TYR A 153 -11.24 4.42 8.35
N ARG A 154 -11.22 4.54 9.69
CA ARG A 154 -10.06 4.16 10.51
C ARG A 154 -9.72 2.67 10.36
N ILE A 155 -10.73 1.80 10.38
CA ILE A 155 -10.54 0.36 10.19
C ILE A 155 -9.93 0.09 8.80
N LEU A 156 -10.52 0.62 7.74
CA LEU A 156 -10.05 0.44 6.36
C LEU A 156 -8.62 0.99 6.18
N HIS A 157 -8.37 2.20 6.66
CA HIS A 157 -7.06 2.82 6.61
C HIS A 157 -5.97 1.97 7.31
N GLN A 158 -6.26 1.45 8.51
CA GLN A 158 -5.31 0.59 9.22
C GLN A 158 -5.02 -0.71 8.47
N TRP A 159 -6.02 -1.31 7.82
CA TRP A 159 -5.84 -2.51 7.01
C TRP A 159 -4.99 -2.22 5.77
N THR A 160 -5.34 -1.19 5.02
CA THR A 160 -4.60 -0.74 3.84
C THR A 160 -3.14 -0.47 4.18
N HIS A 161 -2.90 0.28 5.25
CA HIS A 161 -1.54 0.63 5.68
C HIS A 161 -0.70 -0.60 6.03
N ARG A 162 -1.24 -1.55 6.79
CA ARG A 162 -0.54 -2.80 7.13
C ARG A 162 -0.18 -3.62 5.88
N ARG A 163 -1.04 -3.63 4.88
CA ARG A 163 -0.79 -4.35 3.63
C ARG A 163 0.33 -3.71 2.82
N ILE A 164 0.33 -2.38 2.72
CA ILE A 164 1.41 -1.63 2.09
C ILE A 164 2.73 -1.84 2.84
N GLU A 165 2.72 -1.81 4.16
CA GLU A 165 3.91 -2.12 4.95
C GLU A 165 4.45 -3.54 4.66
N ASN A 166 3.57 -4.52 4.52
CA ASN A 166 3.96 -5.88 4.20
C ASN A 166 4.61 -6.00 2.81
N ILE A 167 4.04 -5.34 1.79
CA ILE A 167 4.64 -5.28 0.44
C ILE A 167 5.98 -4.55 0.49
N SER A 168 6.06 -3.42 1.18
CA SER A 168 7.29 -2.63 1.28
C SER A 168 8.40 -3.36 2.01
N LYS A 169 8.08 -4.14 3.06
CA LYS A 169 9.05 -4.99 3.76
C LYS A 169 9.66 -6.05 2.85
N ARG A 170 8.90 -6.54 1.88
CA ARG A 170 9.37 -7.48 0.86
C ARG A 170 10.16 -6.82 -0.28
N ARG A 171 10.27 -5.49 -0.26
CA ARG A 171 10.93 -4.65 -1.28
C ARG A 171 10.36 -4.79 -2.70
N ILE A 172 9.15 -5.29 -2.82
CA ILE A 172 8.44 -5.43 -4.09
C ILE A 172 7.98 -4.05 -4.58
N VAL A 173 7.47 -3.25 -3.65
CA VAL A 173 7.03 -1.89 -3.89
C VAL A 173 7.65 -1.00 -2.83
N LEU A 174 8.25 0.09 -3.24
CA LEU A 174 8.71 1.12 -2.34
C LEU A 174 7.56 2.07 -2.03
N CYS A 175 7.33 2.34 -0.76
CA CYS A 175 6.33 3.31 -0.32
C CYS A 175 7.03 4.47 0.37
N ARG A 176 6.82 5.66 -0.14
CA ARG A 176 7.33 6.88 0.49
C ARG A 176 6.25 7.96 0.61
N PRO A 177 6.42 8.89 1.54
CA PRO A 177 5.57 10.06 1.62
C PRO A 177 5.74 10.98 0.41
N GLY A 178 4.68 11.69 0.08
CA GLY A 178 4.69 12.72 -0.95
C GLY A 178 3.59 13.73 -0.72
N PHE A 179 3.48 14.66 -1.65
CA PHE A 179 2.54 15.76 -1.57
C PHE A 179 1.72 15.90 -2.85
N ARG A 180 0.51 16.41 -2.68
CA ARG A 180 -0.37 16.83 -3.78
C ARG A 180 -0.88 18.23 -3.50
N LEU A 181 -0.66 19.14 -4.43
CA LEU A 181 -1.15 20.51 -4.41
C LEU A 181 -2.54 20.56 -5.04
N TYR A 182 -3.37 21.44 -4.52
CA TYR A 182 -4.73 21.67 -4.99
C TYR A 182 -4.93 23.14 -5.28
N GLN A 183 -5.67 23.43 -6.35
CA GLN A 183 -6.11 24.76 -6.71
C GLN A 183 -7.60 24.74 -6.97
N THR A 184 -8.34 25.63 -6.31
CA THR A 184 -9.76 25.83 -6.56
C THR A 184 -9.94 26.92 -7.61
N ILE A 185 -10.56 26.57 -8.73
CA ILE A 185 -10.88 27.51 -9.81
C ILE A 185 -12.38 27.74 -9.78
N GLU A 186 -12.79 29.00 -9.83
CA GLU A 186 -14.19 29.39 -9.97
C GLU A 186 -14.44 29.95 -11.37
N THR A 187 -15.29 29.26 -12.12
CA THR A 187 -15.67 29.65 -13.50
C THR A 187 -17.18 29.51 -13.63
N ASP A 188 -17.83 30.56 -14.12
CA ASP A 188 -19.28 30.60 -14.36
C ASP A 188 -20.15 30.18 -13.18
N GLY A 189 -19.74 30.58 -11.95
CA GLY A 189 -20.43 30.19 -10.72
C GLY A 189 -20.24 28.75 -10.27
N SER A 190 -19.44 27.98 -10.99
CA SER A 190 -19.05 26.61 -10.62
C SER A 190 -17.63 26.57 -10.07
N LYS A 191 -17.41 25.77 -9.00
CA LYS A 191 -16.09 25.57 -8.42
C LYS A 191 -15.51 24.24 -8.85
N TYR A 192 -14.33 24.29 -9.43
CA TYR A 192 -13.55 23.10 -9.82
C TYR A 192 -12.27 23.04 -9.01
N THR A 193 -11.88 21.84 -8.62
CA THR A 193 -10.60 21.62 -7.97
C THR A 193 -9.70 20.84 -8.92
N ILE A 194 -8.59 21.45 -9.31
CA ILE A 194 -7.51 20.76 -10.01
C ILE A 194 -6.43 20.38 -9.00
N ASN A 195 -5.67 19.33 -9.30
CA ASN A 195 -4.59 18.91 -8.44
C ASN A 195 -3.33 18.62 -9.26
N LYS A 196 -2.18 18.72 -8.59
CA LYS A 196 -0.87 18.43 -9.13
C LYS A 196 -0.09 17.59 -8.13
N ASN A 197 0.34 16.41 -8.56
CA ASN A 197 1.29 15.62 -7.78
C ASN A 197 2.64 16.32 -7.76
N VAL A 198 3.26 16.36 -6.61
CA VAL A 198 4.58 16.96 -6.44
C VAL A 198 5.63 15.91 -6.75
N GLU A 199 6.54 16.23 -7.67
CA GLU A 199 7.63 15.35 -8.03
C GLU A 199 8.64 15.26 -6.89
N PRO A 200 9.07 14.05 -6.56
CA PRO A 200 10.08 13.82 -5.54
C PRO A 200 11.44 14.44 -5.88
N GLY A 201 12.09 14.98 -4.88
CA GLY A 201 13.38 15.67 -5.03
C GLY A 201 13.29 17.08 -5.63
N SER A 202 12.07 17.52 -6.04
CA SER A 202 11.88 18.87 -6.60
C SER A 202 11.95 19.96 -5.53
N ASP A 203 12.21 21.21 -5.96
CA ASP A 203 12.15 22.35 -5.06
C ASP A 203 10.75 22.62 -4.53
N ILE A 204 9.73 22.27 -5.31
CA ILE A 204 8.33 22.31 -4.87
C ILE A 204 8.10 21.35 -3.70
N GLU A 205 8.67 20.13 -3.73
CA GLU A 205 8.56 19.19 -2.61
C GLU A 205 9.17 19.77 -1.34
N LYS A 206 10.34 20.40 -1.43
CA LYS A 206 10.98 21.05 -0.27
C LYS A 206 10.11 22.14 0.33
N ARG A 207 9.51 22.97 -0.52
CA ARG A 207 8.55 24.02 -0.09
C ARG A 207 7.32 23.40 0.58
N CYS A 208 6.75 22.37 0.01
CA CYS A 208 5.63 21.62 0.59
C CYS A 208 6.01 21.02 1.96
N GLN A 209 7.22 20.47 2.09
CA GLN A 209 7.71 19.93 3.35
C GLN A 209 7.83 21.03 4.42
N VAL A 210 8.35 22.20 4.08
CA VAL A 210 8.45 23.35 5.00
C VAL A 210 7.07 23.79 5.47
N ILE A 211 6.08 23.90 4.57
CA ILE A 211 4.69 24.22 4.93
C ILE A 211 4.13 23.21 5.94
N TRP A 212 4.31 21.92 5.62
CA TRP A 212 3.81 20.81 6.44
C TRP A 212 4.43 20.81 7.84
N ASP A 213 5.74 20.95 7.92
CA ASP A 213 6.48 20.96 9.18
C ASP A 213 6.16 22.20 10.02
N THR A 214 6.02 23.35 9.38
CA THR A 214 5.64 24.60 10.06
C THR A 214 4.24 24.48 10.68
N ALA A 215 3.26 24.00 9.91
CA ALA A 215 1.91 23.79 10.40
C ALA A 215 1.88 22.76 11.53
N MET A 216 2.64 21.67 11.40
CA MET A 216 2.70 20.63 12.42
C MET A 216 3.33 21.13 13.72
N LYS A 217 4.44 21.87 13.63
CA LYS A 217 5.11 22.48 14.79
C LYS A 217 4.18 23.45 15.53
N GLU A 218 3.48 24.31 14.79
CA GLU A 218 2.57 25.31 15.37
C GLU A 218 1.39 24.67 16.10
N ILE A 219 0.81 23.58 15.56
CA ILE A 219 -0.39 22.95 16.10
C ILE A 219 -0.10 21.88 17.16
N SER A 220 0.94 21.09 16.97
CA SER A 220 1.28 19.99 17.88
C SER A 220 2.31 20.35 18.94
N GLY A 221 3.12 21.38 18.71
CA GLY A 221 4.29 21.73 19.53
C GLY A 221 5.45 20.75 19.43
N VAL A 222 5.38 19.77 18.54
CA VAL A 222 6.40 18.71 18.34
C VAL A 222 7.06 18.89 16.98
N GLU A 223 8.39 18.81 16.93
CA GLU A 223 9.10 18.78 15.66
C GLU A 223 8.82 17.50 14.89
N TYR A 224 8.58 17.66 13.60
CA TYR A 224 8.22 16.56 12.72
C TYR A 224 9.47 15.76 12.30
N LEU A 225 9.43 14.45 12.48
CA LEU A 225 10.46 13.51 12.04
C LEU A 225 9.92 12.62 10.89
N GLY A 226 9.63 13.23 9.74
CA GLY A 226 9.57 12.57 8.43
C GLY A 226 8.67 11.33 8.22
N SER A 227 7.43 11.26 8.76
CA SER A 227 6.53 10.13 8.48
C SER A 227 5.12 10.58 8.10
N THR A 228 4.57 10.07 6.99
CA THR A 228 3.21 10.36 6.47
C THR A 228 2.07 9.75 7.28
N SER A 229 2.36 8.83 8.18
CA SER A 229 1.31 8.12 8.96
C SER A 229 0.70 8.95 10.10
N ARG A 230 0.92 10.24 10.15
CA ARG A 230 0.61 11.10 11.30
C ARG A 230 -0.78 11.69 11.36
N SER A 231 -1.57 11.57 10.33
CA SER A 231 -2.98 11.95 10.39
C SER A 231 -3.75 11.26 11.51
N THR A 232 -3.24 10.13 12.00
CA THR A 232 -3.86 9.33 13.06
C THR A 232 -3.49 9.78 14.49
N TRP A 233 -2.51 10.68 14.65
CA TRP A 233 -1.97 11.04 15.97
C TRP A 233 -2.50 12.36 16.52
N LEU A 234 -3.03 13.23 15.67
CA LEU A 234 -3.65 14.46 16.14
C LEU A 234 -5.11 14.21 16.53
N PRO A 235 -5.56 14.69 17.69
CA PRO A 235 -6.98 14.80 17.99
C PRO A 235 -7.72 15.57 16.90
N GLU A 236 -9.00 15.27 16.71
CA GLU A 236 -9.79 15.81 15.59
C GLU A 236 -9.79 17.35 15.52
N ASP A 237 -9.90 18.01 16.65
CA ASP A 237 -9.85 19.48 16.75
C ASP A 237 -8.49 20.03 16.32
N LYS A 238 -7.41 19.39 16.70
CA LYS A 238 -6.04 19.72 16.26
C LYS A 238 -5.85 19.41 14.77
N TRP A 239 -6.44 18.32 14.30
CA TRP A 239 -6.36 17.97 12.87
C TRP A 239 -7.03 19.01 11.98
N LEU A 240 -8.25 19.47 12.33
CA LEU A 240 -8.94 20.54 11.58
C LEU A 240 -8.14 21.86 11.60
N ARG A 241 -7.53 22.19 12.72
CA ARG A 241 -6.66 23.37 12.81
C ARG A 241 -5.40 23.22 11.96
N PHE A 242 -4.82 22.02 11.95
CA PHE A 242 -3.67 21.69 11.11
C PHE A 242 -4.01 21.83 9.61
N GLU A 243 -5.12 21.24 9.14
CA GLU A 243 -5.54 21.36 7.74
C GLU A 243 -5.79 22.84 7.33
N LYS A 244 -6.41 23.61 8.21
CA LYS A 244 -6.62 25.04 7.98
C LYS A 244 -5.30 25.80 7.88
N LYS A 245 -4.35 25.50 8.76
CA LYS A 245 -3.01 26.12 8.75
C LYS A 245 -2.21 25.75 7.50
N VAL A 246 -2.25 24.50 7.10
CA VAL A 246 -1.62 24.04 5.84
C VAL A 246 -2.20 24.80 4.66
N ALA A 247 -3.53 24.93 4.56
CA ALA A 247 -4.16 25.68 3.46
C ALA A 247 -3.74 27.17 3.46
N GLU A 248 -3.70 27.81 4.62
CA GLU A 248 -3.24 29.20 4.78
C GLU A 248 -1.81 29.38 4.28
N LEU A 249 -0.89 28.55 4.75
CA LEU A 249 0.52 28.61 4.38
C LEU A 249 0.74 28.26 2.88
N THR A 250 0.00 27.28 2.36
CA THR A 250 0.06 26.92 0.93
C THR A 250 -0.36 28.09 0.05
N LYS A 251 -1.47 28.72 0.38
CA LYS A 251 -1.97 29.89 -0.36
C LYS A 251 -0.98 31.04 -0.36
N ALA A 252 -0.34 31.31 0.77
CA ALA A 252 0.67 32.36 0.88
C ALA A 252 1.94 32.02 0.05
N GLU A 253 2.43 30.80 0.16
CA GLU A 253 3.66 30.34 -0.49
C GLU A 253 3.55 30.25 -2.01
N PHE A 254 2.38 29.87 -2.53
CA PHE A 254 2.14 29.65 -3.95
C PHE A 254 1.26 30.71 -4.62
N ALA A 255 1.11 31.88 -3.99
CA ALA A 255 0.28 32.97 -4.52
C ALA A 255 0.69 33.38 -5.94
N ASP A 256 1.99 33.54 -6.17
CA ASP A 256 2.58 33.96 -7.44
C ASP A 256 3.09 32.77 -8.29
N ASP A 257 2.97 31.55 -7.78
CA ASP A 257 3.49 30.32 -8.40
C ASP A 257 2.41 29.26 -8.47
N GLY A 258 1.54 29.36 -9.48
CA GLY A 258 0.48 28.41 -9.77
C GLY A 258 -0.82 28.60 -8.98
N GLY A 259 -0.88 29.50 -7.97
CA GLY A 259 -2.11 29.83 -7.24
C GLY A 259 -2.73 28.66 -6.46
N TYR A 260 -1.90 27.76 -5.95
CA TYR A 260 -2.36 26.64 -5.14
C TYR A 260 -2.87 27.12 -3.79
N ASP A 261 -4.02 26.59 -3.37
CA ASP A 261 -4.71 26.99 -2.14
C ASP A 261 -4.73 25.91 -1.06
N ASN A 262 -4.32 24.70 -1.37
CA ASN A 262 -4.24 23.60 -0.41
C ASN A 262 -3.17 22.58 -0.76
N LEU A 263 -2.68 21.89 0.28
CA LEU A 263 -1.67 20.86 0.22
C LEU A 263 -2.15 19.63 1.00
N ARG A 264 -1.99 18.45 0.43
CA ARG A 264 -2.26 17.20 1.13
C ARG A 264 -1.09 16.24 1.05
N GLY A 265 -0.85 15.54 2.16
CA GLY A 265 0.05 14.39 2.18
C GLY A 265 -0.58 13.22 1.44
N ILE A 266 0.22 12.55 0.64
CA ILE A 266 -0.13 11.34 -0.11
C ILE A 266 0.95 10.28 0.07
N SER A 267 0.68 9.06 -0.39
CA SER A 267 1.68 8.01 -0.53
C SER A 267 2.11 7.91 -2.00
N ILE A 268 3.42 7.79 -2.22
CA ILE A 268 4.00 7.50 -3.52
C ILE A 268 4.44 6.05 -3.47
N LEU A 269 3.86 5.23 -4.35
CA LEU A 269 4.22 3.83 -4.51
C LEU A 269 5.06 3.68 -5.77
N GLU A 270 6.21 3.07 -5.66
CA GLU A 270 7.14 2.84 -6.77
C GLU A 270 7.42 1.36 -6.92
N CYS A 271 7.34 0.87 -8.15
CA CYS A 271 7.73 -0.49 -8.48
C CYS A 271 9.15 -0.46 -9.06
N PRO A 272 10.15 -1.06 -8.40
CA PRO A 272 11.54 -1.06 -8.88
C PRO A 272 11.72 -1.78 -10.22
N SER A 273 10.88 -2.77 -10.51
CA SER A 273 10.91 -3.53 -11.76
C SER A 273 9.52 -4.00 -12.12
N THR A 274 9.15 -3.84 -13.40
CA THR A 274 7.83 -4.26 -13.93
C THR A 274 7.86 -5.61 -14.62
N GLN A 275 9.06 -6.17 -14.86
CA GLN A 275 9.22 -7.39 -15.67
C GLN A 275 8.47 -8.60 -15.10
N TRP A 276 8.34 -8.67 -13.78
CA TRP A 276 7.71 -9.78 -13.07
C TRP A 276 6.22 -9.57 -12.74
N LEU A 277 5.68 -8.34 -12.91
CA LEU A 277 4.30 -8.03 -12.54
C LEU A 277 3.28 -8.93 -13.22
N GLN A 278 3.43 -9.18 -14.52
CA GLN A 278 2.50 -10.02 -15.28
C GLN A 278 2.55 -11.48 -14.82
N SER A 279 3.75 -12.02 -14.66
CA SER A 279 3.94 -13.41 -14.20
C SER A 279 3.37 -13.62 -12.80
N SER A 280 3.54 -12.64 -11.92
CA SER A 280 2.96 -12.66 -10.56
C SER A 280 1.43 -12.62 -10.61
N LEU A 281 0.83 -11.80 -11.47
CA LEU A 281 -0.62 -11.77 -11.66
C LEU A 281 -1.16 -13.09 -12.18
N ASP A 282 -0.50 -13.71 -13.15
CA ASP A 282 -0.89 -15.01 -13.70
C ASP A 282 -0.82 -16.12 -12.65
N TYR A 283 0.16 -16.06 -11.77
CA TYR A 283 0.25 -16.98 -10.63
C TYR A 283 -0.88 -16.73 -9.62
N ILE A 284 -1.05 -15.49 -9.16
CA ILE A 284 -2.08 -15.15 -8.17
C ILE A 284 -3.46 -15.57 -8.69
N SER A 285 -3.75 -15.35 -9.97
CA SER A 285 -5.03 -15.74 -10.57
C SER A 285 -5.27 -17.25 -10.58
N ARG A 286 -4.19 -18.05 -10.62
CA ARG A 286 -4.28 -19.52 -10.54
C ARG A 286 -4.47 -20.03 -9.13
N VAL A 287 -3.84 -19.40 -8.15
CA VAL A 287 -3.84 -19.83 -6.75
C VAL A 287 -5.07 -19.34 -6.00
N VAL A 288 -5.48 -18.11 -6.27
CA VAL A 288 -6.63 -17.51 -5.59
C VAL A 288 -7.86 -17.66 -6.47
N GLY A 289 -8.76 -18.55 -6.08
CA GLY A 289 -10.05 -18.72 -6.75
C GLY A 289 -10.86 -17.43 -6.79
N SER A 290 -11.74 -17.29 -7.78
CA SER A 290 -12.54 -16.09 -8.08
C SER A 290 -13.53 -15.65 -6.99
N THR A 291 -13.68 -16.41 -5.91
CA THR A 291 -14.71 -16.23 -4.89
C THR A 291 -14.27 -15.45 -3.65
N LEU A 292 -12.96 -15.22 -3.48
CA LEU A 292 -12.47 -14.52 -2.30
C LEU A 292 -12.54 -13.00 -2.47
N LEU A 293 -13.14 -12.33 -1.49
CA LEU A 293 -13.17 -10.86 -1.46
C LEU A 293 -12.06 -10.32 -0.56
N ILE A 294 -11.30 -9.37 -1.07
CA ILE A 294 -10.19 -8.70 -0.36
C ILE A 294 -10.64 -8.18 1.01
N ASN A 295 -11.87 -7.72 1.10
CA ASN A 295 -12.39 -6.99 2.26
C ASN A 295 -13.11 -7.86 3.31
N THR A 296 -13.05 -9.19 3.20
CA THR A 296 -13.78 -10.09 4.12
C THR A 296 -13.45 -9.80 5.59
N LYS A 297 -12.17 -9.67 5.93
CA LYS A 297 -11.75 -9.36 7.32
C LYS A 297 -12.14 -7.96 7.75
N ALA A 298 -12.10 -6.96 6.85
CA ALA A 298 -12.55 -5.61 7.15
C ALA A 298 -14.04 -5.58 7.47
N LYS A 299 -14.87 -6.28 6.68
CA LYS A 299 -16.32 -6.47 6.94
C LYS A 299 -16.58 -7.08 8.31
N GLN A 300 -15.90 -8.19 8.62
CA GLN A 300 -16.01 -8.84 9.93
C GLN A 300 -15.64 -7.90 11.07
N LYS A 301 -14.58 -7.11 10.91
CA LYS A 301 -14.14 -6.13 11.90
C LYS A 301 -15.16 -5.02 12.11
N ILE A 302 -15.80 -4.52 11.05
CA ILE A 302 -16.87 -3.51 11.13
C ILE A 302 -18.07 -4.07 11.89
N LEU A 303 -18.48 -5.30 11.59
CA LEU A 303 -19.59 -5.95 12.29
C LEU A 303 -19.32 -6.18 13.77
N ALA A 304 -18.10 -6.57 14.12
CA ALA A 304 -17.74 -6.99 15.48
C ALA A 304 -17.21 -5.85 16.37
N THR A 305 -17.01 -4.63 15.87
CA THR A 305 -16.41 -3.57 16.68
C THR A 305 -17.40 -2.93 17.65
N SER A 306 -17.08 -2.99 18.95
CA SER A 306 -17.87 -2.34 20.00
C SER A 306 -17.88 -0.81 19.88
N GLN A 307 -16.93 -0.22 19.17
CA GLN A 307 -16.91 1.24 18.95
C GLN A 307 -18.13 1.75 18.16
N LEU A 308 -18.84 0.87 17.48
CA LEU A 308 -20.06 1.19 16.74
C LEU A 308 -21.37 0.90 17.53
N ASP A 309 -21.31 0.24 18.69
CA ASP A 309 -22.50 -0.17 19.42
C ASP A 309 -23.37 1.02 19.88
N ALA A 310 -22.73 2.14 20.20
CA ALA A 310 -23.42 3.38 20.59
C ALA A 310 -23.87 4.24 19.40
N VAL A 311 -23.46 3.90 18.17
CA VAL A 311 -23.62 4.76 16.98
C VAL A 311 -24.61 4.19 15.97
N CYS A 312 -24.68 2.86 15.86
CA CYS A 312 -25.54 2.19 14.88
C CYS A 312 -25.86 0.74 15.28
N THR A 313 -26.99 0.24 14.77
CA THR A 313 -27.40 -1.16 14.94
C THR A 313 -26.60 -2.10 14.02
N ASN A 314 -26.64 -3.41 14.31
CA ASN A 314 -26.04 -4.41 13.44
C ASN A 314 -26.68 -4.44 12.04
N THR A 315 -27.98 -4.19 11.94
CA THR A 315 -28.69 -4.07 10.66
C THR A 315 -28.12 -2.92 9.84
N GLN A 316 -27.95 -1.75 10.46
CA GLN A 316 -27.36 -0.59 9.79
C GLN A 316 -25.91 -0.82 9.36
N ARG A 317 -25.11 -1.55 10.15
CA ARG A 317 -23.73 -1.95 9.75
C ARG A 317 -23.77 -2.86 8.53
N GLN A 318 -24.69 -3.82 8.50
CA GLN A 318 -24.86 -4.72 7.36
C GLN A 318 -25.28 -3.96 6.11
N GLU A 319 -26.26 -3.06 6.20
CA GLU A 319 -26.67 -2.19 5.09
C GLU A 319 -25.51 -1.34 4.54
N PHE A 320 -24.70 -0.77 5.44
CA PHE A 320 -23.51 -0.01 5.04
C PHE A 320 -22.53 -0.90 4.27
N ILE A 321 -22.27 -2.13 4.75
CA ILE A 321 -21.37 -3.10 4.12
C ILE A 321 -21.92 -3.49 2.74
N ASP A 322 -23.19 -3.82 2.66
CA ASP A 322 -23.82 -4.25 1.41
C ASP A 322 -23.78 -3.16 0.35
N TYR A 323 -23.95 -1.91 0.75
CA TYR A 323 -23.92 -0.78 -0.17
C TYR A 323 -22.51 -0.36 -0.58
N ASN A 324 -21.56 -0.32 0.36
CA ASN A 324 -20.24 0.28 0.14
C ASN A 324 -19.11 -0.73 -0.09
N MET A 325 -19.31 -2.00 0.25
CA MET A 325 -18.25 -3.01 0.29
C MET A 325 -18.55 -4.27 -0.50
N THR A 326 -19.63 -4.31 -1.26
CA THR A 326 -19.93 -5.44 -2.16
C THR A 326 -19.55 -5.09 -3.60
N PRO A 327 -19.16 -6.07 -4.44
CA PRO A 327 -18.84 -5.82 -5.84
C PRO A 327 -20.04 -5.31 -6.66
N ASN A 328 -21.26 -5.73 -6.32
CA ASN A 328 -22.50 -5.34 -6.98
C ASN A 328 -23.47 -4.78 -5.94
N PRO A 329 -23.27 -3.54 -5.47
CA PRO A 329 -24.15 -2.97 -4.45
C PRO A 329 -25.53 -2.68 -5.03
N PRO A 330 -26.58 -2.64 -4.19
CA PRO A 330 -27.89 -2.17 -4.59
C PRO A 330 -27.81 -0.76 -5.18
N ARG A 331 -28.37 -0.54 -6.36
CA ARG A 331 -28.39 0.78 -7.01
C ARG A 331 -29.57 1.61 -6.48
N TRP A 332 -29.47 2.08 -5.25
CA TRP A 332 -30.56 2.83 -4.63
C TRP A 332 -30.62 4.30 -5.06
N PHE A 333 -29.53 4.84 -5.58
CA PHE A 333 -29.41 6.25 -5.97
C PHE A 333 -29.69 6.57 -7.44
N ASN A 334 -29.99 5.59 -8.27
CA ASN A 334 -30.33 5.83 -9.67
C ASN A 334 -31.80 6.19 -9.91
N LYS A 335 -32.54 6.63 -8.87
CA LYS A 335 -33.95 7.05 -8.99
C LYS A 335 -34.18 8.49 -8.55
N GLN A 336 -33.24 9.38 -8.83
CA GLN A 336 -33.50 10.82 -8.78
C GLN A 336 -32.93 11.50 -9.99
#